data_a5960e6c7f4da4c66f479d14f26ae2f7
#
_entry.id   a5960e6c7f4da4c66f479d14f26ae2f7
#
_cell.length_a   1.000
_cell.length_b   1.000
_cell.length_c   1.000
_cell.angle_alpha   90.00
_cell.angle_beta   90.00
_cell.angle_gamma   90.00
#
_symmetry.space_group_name_H-M   'P 1'
#
loop_
_entity.id
_entity.type
_entity.pdbx_description
1 polymer ?
#
loop_
_entity_poly.entity_id
_entity_poly.type
_entity_poly.pdbx_seq_one_letter_code
_entity_poly.pdbx_strand_id
1 'polypeptide(L)'
;MSDVNAIPQWFSGSEHTHRVAAAIAQYGPIARTTLAQMLGLSQGALSRITSDLIYAGVIEELPAEAGPSGKLPERFTPRESSDRRGRPQTSLVLCSNARTFIGVKVHGMSIVAAAVNAHGEVVSGRHEVPIGADQSAEMLTAMVEALVKAHKERG
;
A
#
# COMPACT_ATOMS: atom_id res chain seq x y z
N MET A 1 5.64 18.54 -16.79
CA MET A 1 6.53 17.92 -15.77
C MET A 1 5.62 17.34 -14.71
N SER A 2 5.42 16.03 -14.74
CA SER A 2 4.58 15.36 -13.75
C SER A 2 5.36 15.32 -12.43
N ASP A 3 4.73 15.80 -11.37
CA ASP A 3 5.28 15.79 -10.02
C ASP A 3 5.55 14.33 -9.59
N VAL A 4 6.81 13.93 -9.62
CA VAL A 4 7.28 12.56 -9.29
C VAL A 4 7.02 12.23 -7.81
N ASN A 5 6.57 13.22 -7.02
CA ASN A 5 6.26 13.12 -5.58
C ASN A 5 4.75 13.12 -5.25
N ALA A 6 3.89 13.11 -6.26
CA ALA A 6 2.45 13.02 -5.99
C ALA A 6 2.12 11.65 -5.40
N ILE A 7 1.61 11.63 -4.16
CA ILE A 7 1.07 10.42 -3.54
C ILE A 7 -0.07 9.91 -4.43
N PRO A 8 -0.02 8.66 -4.93
CA PRO A 8 -1.09 8.14 -5.78
C PRO A 8 -2.45 8.22 -5.08
N GLN A 9 -3.38 8.95 -5.69
CA GLN A 9 -4.74 9.10 -5.14
C GLN A 9 -5.63 7.96 -5.65
N TRP A 10 -5.56 6.81 -5.00
CA TRP A 10 -6.33 5.62 -5.35
C TRP A 10 -7.66 5.48 -4.58
N PHE A 11 -8.00 6.49 -3.78
CA PHE A 11 -9.30 6.66 -3.10
C PHE A 11 -9.61 8.15 -2.93
N SER A 12 -10.88 8.50 -2.73
CA SER A 12 -11.29 9.87 -2.46
C SER A 12 -10.89 10.30 -1.05
N GLY A 13 -10.34 11.50 -0.90
CA GLY A 13 -9.96 12.01 0.41
C GLY A 13 -9.16 13.31 0.33
N SER A 14 -8.95 13.93 1.49
CA SER A 14 -8.09 15.10 1.62
C SER A 14 -6.61 14.70 1.53
N GLU A 15 -5.72 15.67 1.38
CA GLU A 15 -4.27 15.45 1.45
C GLU A 15 -3.87 14.74 2.75
N HIS A 16 -4.47 15.13 3.88
CA HIS A 16 -4.22 14.45 5.16
C HIS A 16 -4.65 12.99 5.14
N THR A 17 -5.78 12.67 4.51
CA THR A 17 -6.27 11.30 4.35
C THR A 17 -5.27 10.44 3.56
N HIS A 18 -4.74 10.99 2.46
CA HIS A 18 -3.74 10.30 1.65
C HIS A 18 -2.41 10.11 2.40
N ARG A 19 -1.96 11.13 3.15
CA ARG A 19 -0.75 11.02 3.97
C ARG A 19 -0.89 9.96 5.08
N VAL A 20 -2.06 9.87 5.70
CA VAL A 20 -2.37 8.83 6.71
C VAL A 20 -2.31 7.43 6.07
N ALA A 21 -3.00 7.24 4.94
CA ALA A 21 -3.00 5.95 4.24
C ALA A 21 -1.59 5.56 3.75
N ALA A 22 -0.81 6.51 3.21
CA ALA A 22 0.57 6.26 2.78
C ALA A 22 1.48 5.87 3.95
N ALA A 23 1.35 6.51 5.11
CA ALA A 23 2.11 6.16 6.30
C ALA A 23 1.74 4.76 6.82
N ILE A 24 0.46 4.39 6.79
CA ILE A 24 0.01 3.04 7.14
C ILE A 24 0.55 2.01 6.14
N ALA A 25 0.55 2.32 4.83
CA ALA A 25 1.12 1.45 3.80
C ALA A 25 2.63 1.20 4.01
N GLN A 26 3.35 2.23 4.44
CA GLN A 26 4.79 2.16 4.59
C GLN A 26 5.23 1.53 5.91
N TYR A 27 4.50 1.75 6.99
CA TYR A 27 4.92 1.42 8.35
C TYR A 27 3.98 0.47 9.08
N GLY A 28 2.84 0.12 8.50
CA GLY A 28 1.86 -0.77 9.13
C GLY A 28 2.38 -2.21 9.34
N PRO A 29 1.84 -2.90 10.33
CA PRO A 29 0.89 -2.44 11.34
C PRO A 29 1.44 -1.35 12.24
N ILE A 30 0.72 -0.24 12.45
CA ILE A 30 1.17 0.91 13.22
C ILE A 30 0.10 1.38 14.21
N ALA A 31 0.49 1.69 15.45
CA ALA A 31 -0.42 2.22 16.47
C ALA A 31 -0.90 3.64 16.11
N ARG A 32 -2.18 3.94 16.39
CA ARG A 32 -2.75 5.28 16.15
C ARG A 32 -1.95 6.40 16.83
N THR A 33 -1.49 6.19 18.05
CA THR A 33 -0.71 7.17 18.79
C THR A 33 0.61 7.50 18.09
N THR A 34 1.31 6.48 17.59
CA THR A 34 2.54 6.63 16.83
C THR A 34 2.30 7.38 15.53
N LEU A 35 1.24 7.00 14.81
CA LEU A 35 0.85 7.62 13.54
C LEU A 35 0.48 9.12 13.73
N ALA A 36 -0.26 9.46 14.79
CA ALA A 36 -0.59 10.84 15.12
C ALA A 36 0.67 11.69 15.35
N GLN A 37 1.61 11.17 16.12
CA GLN A 37 2.90 11.84 16.40
C GLN A 37 3.72 12.01 15.12
N MET A 38 3.82 10.99 14.28
CA MET A 38 4.58 11.04 13.03
C MET A 38 4.05 12.11 12.07
N LEU A 39 2.74 12.25 11.98
CA LEU A 39 2.08 13.14 11.03
C LEU A 39 1.75 14.52 11.61
N GLY A 40 2.00 14.74 12.92
CA GLY A 40 1.66 15.99 13.60
C GLY A 40 0.15 16.24 13.68
N LEU A 41 -0.65 15.17 13.74
CA LEU A 41 -2.12 15.26 13.80
C LEU A 41 -2.62 15.11 15.23
N SER A 42 -3.73 15.81 15.55
CA SER A 42 -4.44 15.57 16.79
C SER A 42 -5.09 14.18 16.79
N GLN A 43 -5.27 13.57 17.96
CA GLN A 43 -5.94 12.27 18.10
C GLN A 43 -7.36 12.28 17.51
N GLY A 44 -8.10 13.40 17.68
CA GLY A 44 -9.45 13.53 17.12
C GLY A 44 -9.46 13.58 15.59
N ALA A 45 -8.52 14.33 14.98
CA ALA A 45 -8.39 14.41 13.54
C ALA A 45 -8.00 13.03 12.95
N LEU A 46 -7.01 12.35 13.57
CA LEU A 46 -6.61 11.04 13.14
C LEU A 46 -7.74 10.01 13.27
N SER A 47 -8.48 10.02 14.39
CA SER A 47 -9.61 9.10 14.61
C SER A 47 -10.68 9.25 13.52
N ARG A 48 -11.02 10.49 13.12
CA ARG A 48 -11.95 10.73 12.02
C ARG A 48 -11.43 10.13 10.72
N ILE A 49 -10.19 10.49 10.34
CA ILE A 49 -9.57 10.02 9.09
C ILE A 49 -9.50 8.49 9.06
N THR A 50 -9.07 7.85 10.15
CA THR A 50 -8.96 6.39 10.19
C THR A 50 -10.33 5.71 10.16
N SER A 51 -11.36 6.29 10.78
CA SER A 51 -12.74 5.77 10.68
C SER A 51 -13.26 5.82 9.25
N ASP A 52 -13.01 6.92 8.53
CA ASP A 52 -13.40 7.06 7.13
C ASP A 52 -12.67 6.03 6.24
N LEU A 53 -11.36 5.81 6.48
CA LEU A 53 -10.57 4.83 5.75
C LEU A 53 -10.98 3.38 6.05
N ILE A 54 -11.37 3.07 7.29
CA ILE A 54 -11.92 1.76 7.67
C ILE A 54 -13.27 1.54 6.98
N TYR A 55 -14.15 2.54 7.02
CA TYR A 55 -15.45 2.47 6.35
C TYR A 55 -15.30 2.27 4.84
N ALA A 56 -14.31 2.90 4.22
CA ALA A 56 -13.99 2.75 2.81
C ALA A 56 -13.28 1.41 2.48
N GLY A 57 -12.98 0.57 3.47
CA GLY A 57 -12.28 -0.70 3.28
C GLY A 57 -10.81 -0.55 2.84
N VAL A 58 -10.20 0.60 3.10
CA VAL A 58 -8.79 0.87 2.75
C VAL A 58 -7.84 0.35 3.80
N ILE A 59 -8.20 0.50 5.08
CA ILE A 59 -7.42 0.03 6.23
C ILE A 59 -8.30 -0.80 7.17
N GLU A 60 -7.66 -1.58 8.00
CA GLU A 60 -8.30 -2.38 9.06
C GLU A 60 -7.52 -2.29 10.38
N GLU A 61 -8.18 -2.70 11.46
CA GLU A 61 -7.57 -2.80 12.79
C GLU A 61 -7.13 -4.22 13.08
N LEU A 62 -5.89 -4.36 13.51
CA LEU A 62 -5.35 -5.62 14.04
C LEU A 62 -5.11 -5.53 15.54
N PRO A 63 -5.17 -6.66 16.26
CA PRO A 63 -4.73 -6.73 17.65
C PRO A 63 -3.29 -6.23 17.81
N ALA A 64 -2.97 -5.67 18.98
CA ALA A 64 -1.67 -5.04 19.26
C ALA A 64 -0.45 -5.97 19.15
N GLU A 65 -0.65 -7.27 19.08
CA GLU A 65 0.39 -8.30 18.96
C GLU A 65 1.05 -8.29 17.56
N ALA A 66 0.41 -7.72 16.57
CA ALA A 66 1.00 -7.48 15.25
C ALA A 66 1.94 -6.27 15.35
N GLY A 67 3.22 -6.52 15.59
CA GLY A 67 4.25 -5.48 15.58
C GLY A 67 4.38 -4.80 14.22
N PRO A 68 5.00 -3.60 14.14
CA PRO A 68 5.19 -2.90 12.89
C PRO A 68 6.02 -3.74 11.89
N SER A 69 5.47 -3.94 10.69
CA SER A 69 6.17 -4.65 9.61
C SER A 69 7.21 -3.75 8.94
N GLY A 70 6.96 -2.45 8.92
CA GLY A 70 7.86 -1.46 8.38
C GLY A 70 8.87 -0.97 9.41
N LYS A 71 10.09 -0.62 8.95
CA LYS A 71 11.13 -0.04 9.81
C LYS A 71 10.74 1.38 10.18
N LEU A 72 10.15 1.57 11.36
CA LEU A 72 9.85 2.89 11.91
C LEU A 72 11.15 3.70 12.11
N PRO A 73 11.13 5.03 11.88
CA PRO A 73 12.21 5.90 12.29
C PRO A 73 12.47 5.74 13.81
N GLU A 74 13.73 5.73 14.24
CA GLU A 74 14.11 5.43 15.63
C GLU A 74 13.36 6.23 16.69
N ARG A 75 13.07 7.52 16.41
CA ARG A 75 12.32 8.40 17.31
C ARG A 75 10.87 7.98 17.56
N PHE A 76 10.31 7.11 16.70
CA PHE A 76 8.94 6.59 16.80
C PHE A 76 8.88 5.10 17.13
N THR A 77 10.05 4.46 17.25
CA THR A 77 10.12 3.06 17.68
C THR A 77 9.67 2.97 19.13
N PRO A 78 8.65 2.17 19.44
CA PRO A 78 8.23 1.96 20.83
C PRO A 78 9.42 1.43 21.65
N ARG A 79 9.82 2.14 22.71
CA ARG A 79 10.76 1.57 23.69
C ARG A 79 10.05 0.39 24.35
N GLU A 80 10.74 -0.73 24.46
CA GLU A 80 10.26 -1.88 25.21
C GLU A 80 10.08 -1.47 26.68
N SER A 81 8.89 -1.00 27.03
CA SER A 81 8.53 -0.77 28.42
C SER A 81 7.71 -1.96 28.88
N SER A 82 8.29 -2.74 29.75
CA SER A 82 7.74 -3.95 30.40
C SER A 82 6.51 -3.71 31.27
N ASP A 83 5.95 -2.50 31.30
CA ASP A 83 4.86 -2.13 32.21
C ASP A 83 3.70 -1.42 31.49
N ARG A 84 3.18 -2.04 30.42
CA ARG A 84 1.97 -1.54 29.73
C ARG A 84 0.71 -2.08 30.42
N ARG A 85 0.39 -1.56 31.61
CA ARG A 85 -0.94 -1.63 32.16
C ARG A 85 -1.85 -0.68 31.38
N GLY A 86 -2.60 -1.20 30.42
CA GLY A 86 -3.56 -0.44 29.64
C GLY A 86 -4.36 -1.35 28.71
N ARG A 87 -5.48 -0.79 28.18
CA ARG A 87 -6.26 -1.48 27.12
C ARG A 87 -5.31 -1.82 25.96
N PRO A 88 -5.37 -3.04 25.40
CA PRO A 88 -4.58 -3.43 24.23
C PRO A 88 -4.75 -2.36 23.13
N GLN A 89 -3.63 -1.83 22.65
CA GLN A 89 -3.67 -0.85 21.55
C GLN A 89 -3.93 -1.63 20.26
N THR A 90 -4.89 -1.16 19.48
CA THR A 90 -5.08 -1.69 18.12
C THR A 90 -4.06 -1.05 17.17
N SER A 91 -3.54 -1.85 16.25
CA SER A 91 -2.68 -1.40 15.16
C SER A 91 -3.47 -1.26 13.88
N LEU A 92 -3.10 -0.28 13.05
CA LEU A 92 -3.70 -0.03 11.74
C LEU A 92 -2.83 -0.61 10.65
N VAL A 93 -3.47 -1.28 9.69
CA VAL A 93 -2.82 -1.88 8.53
C VAL A 93 -3.67 -1.63 7.28
N LEU A 94 -3.07 -1.67 6.09
CA LEU A 94 -3.86 -1.69 4.85
C LEU A 94 -4.65 -2.99 4.77
N CYS A 95 -5.90 -2.92 4.31
CA CYS A 95 -6.62 -4.13 3.90
C CYS A 95 -5.89 -4.77 2.72
N SER A 96 -5.55 -6.05 2.81
CA SER A 96 -4.84 -6.77 1.74
C SER A 96 -5.56 -6.66 0.40
N ASN A 97 -6.89 -6.72 0.42
CA ASN A 97 -7.75 -6.66 -0.76
C ASN A 97 -8.26 -5.25 -1.11
N ALA A 98 -7.74 -4.20 -0.44
CA ALA A 98 -8.17 -2.82 -0.72
C ALA A 98 -7.96 -2.44 -2.19
N ARG A 99 -6.85 -2.88 -2.78
CA ARG A 99 -6.49 -2.67 -4.19
C ARG A 99 -5.56 -3.76 -4.69
N THR A 100 -5.69 -4.04 -5.99
CA THR A 100 -4.75 -4.85 -6.74
C THR A 100 -3.94 -3.95 -7.66
N PHE A 101 -2.64 -4.12 -7.66
CA PHE A 101 -1.69 -3.39 -8.49
C PHE A 101 -1.10 -4.34 -9.52
N ILE A 102 -1.01 -3.90 -10.77
CA ILE A 102 -0.36 -4.67 -11.82
C ILE A 102 1.02 -4.07 -12.07
N GLY A 103 2.05 -4.84 -11.71
CA GLY A 103 3.44 -4.50 -12.00
C GLY A 103 3.84 -5.07 -13.35
N VAL A 104 4.43 -4.23 -14.20
CA VAL A 104 5.00 -4.64 -15.48
C VAL A 104 6.48 -4.30 -15.50
N LYS A 105 7.31 -5.26 -15.84
CA LYS A 105 8.76 -5.09 -15.99
C LYS A 105 9.18 -5.53 -17.39
N VAL A 106 9.82 -4.63 -18.11
CA VAL A 106 10.53 -4.96 -19.35
C VAL A 106 11.97 -5.27 -18.99
N HIS A 107 12.45 -6.46 -19.32
CA HIS A 107 13.81 -6.88 -19.00
C HIS A 107 14.39 -7.75 -20.11
N GLY A 108 15.51 -7.30 -20.68
CA GLY A 108 16.16 -8.02 -21.80
C GLY A 108 15.17 -8.23 -22.94
N MET A 109 14.91 -9.49 -23.25
CA MET A 109 14.04 -9.95 -24.34
C MET A 109 12.69 -10.45 -23.82
N SER A 110 12.20 -9.93 -22.69
CA SER A 110 10.89 -10.31 -22.16
C SER A 110 10.16 -9.17 -21.45
N ILE A 111 8.83 -9.25 -21.44
CA ILE A 111 7.95 -8.48 -20.56
C ILE A 111 7.41 -9.44 -19.51
N VAL A 112 7.55 -9.04 -18.25
CA VAL A 112 7.00 -9.77 -17.12
C VAL A 112 5.93 -8.93 -16.46
N ALA A 113 4.74 -9.50 -16.25
CA ALA A 113 3.66 -8.86 -15.51
C ALA A 113 3.21 -9.75 -14.35
N ALA A 114 2.84 -9.13 -13.24
CA ALA A 114 2.22 -9.79 -12.10
C ALA A 114 1.24 -8.85 -11.43
N ALA A 115 0.17 -9.39 -10.86
CA ALA A 115 -0.72 -8.63 -9.99
C ALA A 115 -0.35 -8.88 -8.52
N VAL A 116 -0.29 -7.81 -7.74
CA VAL A 116 0.01 -7.85 -6.31
C VAL A 116 -1.10 -7.13 -5.54
N ASN A 117 -1.37 -7.59 -4.32
CA ASN A 117 -2.29 -6.92 -3.41
C ASN A 117 -1.62 -5.72 -2.71
N ALA A 118 -2.37 -5.07 -1.81
CA ALA A 118 -1.86 -3.92 -1.06
C ALA A 118 -0.69 -4.26 -0.10
N HIS A 119 -0.47 -5.54 0.21
CA HIS A 119 0.67 -6.02 1.01
C HIS A 119 1.88 -6.44 0.17
N GLY A 120 1.78 -6.33 -1.17
CA GLY A 120 2.84 -6.75 -2.09
C GLY A 120 2.89 -8.24 -2.38
N GLU A 121 1.88 -9.01 -1.94
CA GLU A 121 1.78 -10.43 -2.21
C GLU A 121 1.25 -10.66 -3.63
N VAL A 122 1.82 -11.61 -4.35
CA VAL A 122 1.39 -11.95 -5.70
C VAL A 122 0.05 -12.66 -5.64
N VAL A 123 -1.00 -12.02 -6.16
CA VAL A 123 -2.38 -12.53 -6.18
C VAL A 123 -2.77 -13.14 -7.52
N SER A 124 -2.02 -12.85 -8.58
CA SER A 124 -2.19 -13.49 -9.89
C SER A 124 -0.83 -13.91 -10.43
N GLY A 125 -0.81 -15.04 -11.12
CA GLY A 125 0.41 -15.65 -11.62
C GLY A 125 1.26 -14.69 -12.45
N ARG A 126 2.58 -14.87 -12.37
CA ARG A 126 3.55 -14.20 -13.21
C ARG A 126 3.32 -14.62 -14.67
N HIS A 127 3.10 -13.65 -15.52
CA HIS A 127 3.05 -13.82 -16.96
C HIS A 127 4.32 -13.25 -17.56
N GLU A 128 5.00 -14.07 -18.39
CA GLU A 128 6.18 -13.65 -19.12
C GLU A 128 5.95 -13.85 -20.61
N VAL A 129 6.18 -12.78 -21.37
CA VAL A 129 6.03 -12.77 -22.83
C VAL A 129 7.37 -12.39 -23.45
N PRO A 130 7.92 -13.21 -24.36
CA PRO A 130 9.16 -12.89 -25.04
C PRO A 130 8.99 -11.69 -25.97
N ILE A 131 10.03 -10.87 -26.07
CA ILE A 131 10.12 -9.73 -26.98
C ILE A 131 11.09 -10.11 -28.10
N GLY A 132 10.63 -10.00 -29.36
CA GLY A 132 11.52 -10.09 -30.53
C GLY A 132 12.33 -8.82 -30.73
N ALA A 133 13.49 -8.93 -31.39
CA ALA A 133 14.38 -7.81 -31.62
C ALA A 133 13.75 -6.67 -32.48
N ASP A 134 12.73 -6.98 -33.27
CA ASP A 134 12.09 -6.07 -34.24
C ASP A 134 10.72 -5.56 -33.75
N GLN A 135 10.40 -5.66 -32.46
CA GLN A 135 9.11 -5.21 -31.95
C GLN A 135 9.08 -3.69 -31.73
N SER A 136 8.08 -3.04 -32.36
CA SER A 136 7.87 -1.61 -32.21
C SER A 136 7.31 -1.22 -30.81
N ALA A 137 7.43 0.06 -30.45
CA ALA A 137 6.87 0.58 -29.21
C ALA A 137 5.36 0.35 -29.11
N GLU A 138 4.64 0.46 -30.24
CA GLU A 138 3.20 0.21 -30.33
C GLU A 138 2.86 -1.24 -29.96
N MET A 139 3.68 -2.19 -30.45
CA MET A 139 3.49 -3.62 -30.16
C MET A 139 3.74 -3.93 -28.68
N LEU A 140 4.77 -3.32 -28.07
CA LEU A 140 5.01 -3.43 -26.63
C LEU A 140 3.85 -2.86 -25.80
N THR A 141 3.30 -1.73 -26.21
CA THR A 141 2.12 -1.13 -25.57
C THR A 141 0.93 -2.05 -25.64
N ALA A 142 0.62 -2.61 -26.82
CA ALA A 142 -0.49 -3.56 -26.98
C ALA A 142 -0.33 -4.82 -26.12
N MET A 143 0.91 -5.33 -25.97
CA MET A 143 1.20 -6.46 -25.08
C MET A 143 0.96 -6.14 -23.61
N VAL A 144 1.35 -4.95 -23.15
CA VAL A 144 1.10 -4.49 -21.80
C VAL A 144 -0.40 -4.33 -21.54
N GLU A 145 -1.13 -3.72 -22.48
CA GLU A 145 -2.59 -3.56 -22.39
C GLU A 145 -3.31 -4.92 -22.32
N ALA A 146 -2.89 -5.89 -23.13
CA ALA A 146 -3.45 -7.24 -23.10
C ALA A 146 -3.20 -7.94 -21.75
N LEU A 147 -2.00 -7.79 -21.17
CA LEU A 147 -1.68 -8.32 -19.85
C LEU A 147 -2.51 -7.67 -18.74
N VAL A 148 -2.67 -6.35 -18.77
CA VAL A 148 -3.51 -5.60 -17.81
C VAL A 148 -4.97 -6.04 -17.92
N LYS A 149 -5.48 -6.18 -19.14
CA LYS A 149 -6.86 -6.65 -19.38
C LYS A 149 -7.06 -8.08 -18.84
N ALA A 150 -6.15 -8.99 -19.14
CA ALA A 150 -6.22 -10.38 -18.65
C ALA A 150 -6.21 -10.48 -17.11
N HIS A 151 -5.53 -9.56 -16.42
CA HIS A 151 -5.53 -9.50 -14.96
C HIS A 151 -6.84 -8.94 -14.40
N LYS A 152 -7.44 -7.95 -15.06
CA LYS A 152 -8.74 -7.38 -14.67
C LYS A 152 -9.90 -8.36 -14.81
N GLU A 153 -9.83 -9.26 -15.79
CA GLU A 153 -10.90 -10.26 -16.05
C GLU A 153 -10.84 -11.46 -15.09
N ARG A 154 -9.74 -11.61 -14.33
CA ARG A 154 -9.53 -12.71 -13.38
C ARG A 154 -9.77 -12.33 -11.91
N GLY A 155 -9.88 -11.07 -11.60
CA GLY A 155 -10.16 -10.51 -10.25
C GLY A 155 -11.56 -10.03 -10.13
#